data_9f368af160d5889dd44c4cc3042b643e
#
_entry.id   9f368af160d5889dd44c4cc3042b643e
#
_cell.length_a   1.000
_cell.length_b   1.000
_cell.length_c   1.000
_cell.angle_alpha   90.00
_cell.angle_beta   90.00
_cell.angle_gamma   90.00
#
_symmetry.space_group_name_H-M   'P 1'
#
loop_
_entity.id
_entity.type
_entity.pdbx_description
1 polymer ?
#
loop_
_entity_poly.entity_id
_entity_poly.type
_entity_poly.pdbx_seq_one_letter_code
_entity_poly.pdbx_strand_id
1 'polypeptide(L)'
;MFTERDLPEDVSGVRASHATGALVLDCEADFETLPPAQAEELGLLVDALDPTSYPEEWLPPEVPTQLRRYVGTEFTVGMPGDGGVTWTRQTDPPIVFVKARTEGSPEDFLDFLVAEALVEVALDRPEHFLGFFEGRYRDLAAATRLSPADTYQLAVALYDASLGLDTREVFRGWDEEFPRLHDAWVDAGERLQPRLSDLPREVATGRTSFPAAAELACAGVKHGLDVPTPFGALDTEAYRDHGADYAVTWARKTFEKLRE
;
A
#
# COMPACT_ATOMS: atom_id res chain seq x y z
N MET A 1 -21.38 -9.58 -2.19
CA MET A 1 -21.04 -10.99 -2.49
C MET A 1 -19.64 -11.04 -3.07
N PHE A 2 -18.92 -12.12 -2.85
CA PHE A 2 -17.58 -12.37 -3.39
C PHE A 2 -17.63 -13.51 -4.37
N THR A 3 -16.88 -13.39 -5.46
CA THR A 3 -16.76 -14.46 -6.46
C THR A 3 -15.29 -14.78 -6.65
N GLU A 4 -14.91 -16.05 -6.60
CA GLU A 4 -13.53 -16.44 -6.87
C GLU A 4 -13.17 -16.08 -8.31
N ARG A 5 -12.02 -15.39 -8.45
CA ARG A 5 -11.54 -14.90 -9.74
C ARG A 5 -10.76 -15.99 -10.47
N ASP A 6 -11.08 -16.20 -11.74
CA ASP A 6 -10.25 -17.00 -12.64
C ASP A 6 -8.93 -16.24 -12.92
N LEU A 7 -7.81 -16.89 -12.64
CA LEU A 7 -6.49 -16.30 -12.81
C LEU A 7 -5.83 -16.76 -14.10
N PRO A 8 -5.24 -15.85 -14.90
CA PRO A 8 -4.35 -16.22 -16.00
C PRO A 8 -3.18 -17.08 -15.52
N GLU A 9 -2.53 -17.79 -16.46
CA GLU A 9 -1.47 -18.75 -16.14
C GLU A 9 -0.29 -18.11 -15.38
N ASP A 10 0.14 -16.91 -15.77
CA ASP A 10 1.23 -16.16 -15.13
C ASP A 10 0.86 -15.69 -13.72
N VAL A 11 -0.34 -15.13 -13.50
CA VAL A 11 -0.82 -14.76 -12.16
C VAL A 11 -0.97 -16.00 -11.27
N SER A 12 -1.45 -17.13 -11.83
CA SER A 12 -1.48 -18.41 -11.13
C SER A 12 -0.09 -18.90 -10.76
N GLY A 13 0.91 -18.67 -11.61
CA GLY A 13 2.32 -18.96 -11.35
C GLY A 13 2.87 -18.13 -10.19
N VAL A 14 2.58 -16.82 -10.16
CA VAL A 14 2.94 -15.93 -9.04
C VAL A 14 2.27 -16.41 -7.74
N ARG A 15 0.98 -16.76 -7.77
CA ARG A 15 0.29 -17.32 -6.61
C ARG A 15 0.95 -18.59 -6.10
N ALA A 16 1.31 -19.50 -7.00
CA ALA A 16 1.97 -20.76 -6.62
C ALA A 16 3.35 -20.54 -6.00
N SER A 17 4.08 -19.51 -6.46
CA SER A 17 5.46 -19.21 -6.00
C SER A 17 5.49 -18.41 -4.69
N HIS A 18 4.51 -17.52 -4.46
CA HIS A 18 4.55 -16.57 -3.35
C HIS A 18 3.44 -16.79 -2.32
N ALA A 19 2.21 -17.04 -2.73
CA ALA A 19 1.04 -17.09 -1.83
C ALA A 19 0.19 -18.35 -2.11
N THR A 20 0.81 -19.54 -2.01
CA THR A 20 0.14 -20.81 -2.27
C THR A 20 -1.14 -20.94 -1.46
N GLY A 21 -2.27 -21.18 -2.15
CA GLY A 21 -3.58 -21.34 -1.52
C GLY A 21 -4.32 -20.04 -1.26
N ALA A 22 -3.71 -18.86 -1.44
CA ALA A 22 -4.43 -17.59 -1.31
C ALA A 22 -5.63 -17.53 -2.25
N LEU A 23 -6.75 -17.01 -1.76
CA LEU A 23 -7.95 -16.76 -2.57
C LEU A 23 -7.83 -15.38 -3.24
N VAL A 24 -8.29 -15.28 -4.48
CA VAL A 24 -8.45 -14.01 -5.17
C VAL A 24 -9.94 -13.83 -5.45
N LEU A 25 -10.55 -12.78 -4.89
CA LEU A 25 -11.99 -12.58 -4.90
C LEU A 25 -12.36 -11.28 -5.60
N ASP A 26 -13.22 -11.36 -6.59
CA ASP A 26 -13.89 -10.19 -7.15
C ASP A 26 -15.02 -9.74 -6.21
N CYS A 27 -15.10 -8.44 -5.94
CA CYS A 27 -16.11 -7.82 -5.09
C CYS A 27 -17.20 -7.20 -5.96
N GLU A 28 -18.47 -7.56 -5.75
CA GLU A 28 -19.61 -6.95 -6.48
C GLU A 28 -19.81 -5.48 -6.13
N ALA A 29 -19.50 -5.09 -4.90
CA ALA A 29 -19.61 -3.71 -4.44
C ALA A 29 -18.24 -3.16 -4.06
N ASP A 30 -18.06 -1.87 -4.29
CA ASP A 30 -16.86 -1.17 -3.86
C ASP A 30 -16.87 -0.90 -2.35
N PHE A 31 -15.68 -0.82 -1.76
CA PHE A 31 -15.51 -0.48 -0.35
C PHE A 31 -14.16 0.25 -0.12
N GLU A 32 -14.14 1.12 0.86
CA GLU A 32 -12.90 1.66 1.44
C GLU A 32 -12.44 0.79 2.62
N THR A 33 -13.37 0.43 3.49
CA THR A 33 -13.19 -0.55 4.58
C THR A 33 -14.28 -1.59 4.44
N LEU A 34 -13.92 -2.87 4.55
CA LEU A 34 -14.88 -3.96 4.39
C LEU A 34 -16.08 -3.81 5.37
N PRO A 35 -17.32 -3.76 4.87
CA PRO A 35 -18.50 -3.69 5.71
C PRO A 35 -18.68 -4.95 6.57
N PRO A 36 -19.20 -4.85 7.81
CA PRO A 36 -19.40 -6.00 8.70
C PRO A 36 -20.20 -7.15 8.08
N ALA A 37 -21.26 -6.85 7.32
CA ALA A 37 -22.06 -7.87 6.65
C ALA A 37 -21.24 -8.67 5.61
N GLN A 38 -20.33 -8.01 4.88
CA GLN A 38 -19.43 -8.70 3.95
C GLN A 38 -18.35 -9.48 4.70
N ALA A 39 -17.88 -8.99 5.84
CA ALA A 39 -16.95 -9.74 6.68
C ALA A 39 -17.56 -11.06 7.20
N GLU A 40 -18.86 -11.08 7.53
CA GLU A 40 -19.57 -12.30 7.89
C GLU A 40 -19.65 -13.30 6.73
N GLU A 41 -19.83 -12.82 5.48
CA GLU A 41 -19.84 -13.68 4.29
C GLU A 41 -18.49 -14.36 4.06
N LEU A 42 -17.38 -13.70 4.39
CA LEU A 42 -16.04 -14.30 4.28
C LEU A 42 -15.86 -15.51 5.18
N GLY A 43 -16.50 -15.54 6.35
CA GLY A 43 -16.48 -16.70 7.24
C GLY A 43 -17.04 -17.99 6.64
N LEU A 44 -17.72 -17.91 5.48
CA LEU A 44 -18.17 -19.07 4.72
C LEU A 44 -17.16 -19.55 3.66
N LEU A 45 -16.14 -18.73 3.38
CA LEU A 45 -15.15 -18.99 2.32
C LEU A 45 -13.77 -19.34 2.89
N VAL A 46 -13.53 -19.12 4.17
CA VAL A 46 -12.24 -19.31 4.82
C VAL A 46 -12.33 -20.29 5.99
N ASP A 47 -11.22 -20.94 6.30
CA ASP A 47 -11.15 -21.92 7.40
C ASP A 47 -11.01 -21.26 8.78
N ALA A 48 -10.38 -20.08 8.81
CA ALA A 48 -10.20 -19.29 10.03
C ALA A 48 -10.20 -17.77 9.72
N LEU A 49 -10.59 -17.01 10.74
CA LEU A 49 -10.56 -15.54 10.72
C LEU A 49 -10.00 -15.07 12.07
N ASP A 50 -8.85 -14.41 12.02
CA ASP A 50 -8.11 -13.90 13.19
C ASP A 50 -7.90 -12.37 13.04
N PRO A 51 -8.83 -11.55 13.54
CA PRO A 51 -8.78 -10.10 13.38
C PRO A 51 -7.53 -9.48 14.03
N THR A 52 -6.80 -8.71 13.25
CA THR A 52 -5.66 -7.93 13.75
C THR A 52 -6.16 -6.65 14.42
N SER A 53 -5.66 -6.39 15.63
CA SER A 53 -5.93 -5.16 16.37
C SER A 53 -4.62 -4.50 16.79
N TYR A 54 -4.59 -3.17 16.73
CA TYR A 54 -3.41 -2.39 17.11
C TYR A 54 -3.66 -1.62 18.41
N PRO A 55 -2.61 -1.37 19.22
CA PRO A 55 -2.73 -0.60 20.46
C PRO A 55 -3.22 0.82 20.22
N GLU A 56 -4.23 1.28 20.98
CA GLU A 56 -4.77 2.64 20.85
C GLU A 56 -3.71 3.71 21.15
N GLU A 57 -2.75 3.42 22.01
CA GLU A 57 -1.63 4.31 22.31
C GLU A 57 -0.69 4.61 21.13
N TRP A 58 -0.79 3.87 20.03
CA TRP A 58 -0.06 4.18 18.80
C TRP A 58 -0.68 5.35 18.05
N LEU A 59 -1.96 5.62 18.26
CA LEU A 59 -2.65 6.71 17.59
C LEU A 59 -2.32 8.07 18.22
N PRO A 60 -2.10 9.12 17.41
CA PRO A 60 -2.12 10.50 17.89
C PRO A 60 -3.50 10.85 18.49
N PRO A 61 -3.60 11.93 19.29
CA PRO A 61 -4.89 12.35 19.88
C PRO A 61 -5.98 12.62 18.84
N GLU A 62 -5.61 13.16 17.69
CA GLU A 62 -6.48 13.43 16.56
C GLU A 62 -6.11 12.54 15.38
N VAL A 63 -7.05 11.70 14.94
CA VAL A 63 -6.90 10.78 13.80
C VAL A 63 -8.18 10.75 12.98
N PRO A 64 -8.11 10.40 11.69
CA PRO A 64 -9.30 10.06 10.91
C PRO A 64 -10.13 8.99 11.61
N THR A 65 -11.46 9.14 11.59
CA THR A 65 -12.37 8.21 12.31
C THR A 65 -12.17 6.76 11.86
N GLN A 66 -11.83 6.54 10.59
CA GLN A 66 -11.57 5.23 10.01
C GLN A 66 -10.44 4.48 10.74
N LEU A 67 -9.38 5.17 11.18
CA LEU A 67 -8.27 4.54 11.90
C LEU A 67 -8.67 3.96 13.26
N ARG A 68 -9.75 4.45 13.86
CA ARG A 68 -10.22 3.91 15.14
C ARG A 68 -10.76 2.48 15.02
N ARG A 69 -11.12 2.04 13.82
CA ARG A 69 -11.54 0.65 13.57
C ARG A 69 -10.40 -0.35 13.75
N TYR A 70 -9.17 0.04 13.40
CA TYR A 70 -7.99 -0.83 13.48
C TYR A 70 -7.47 -1.03 14.91
N VAL A 71 -7.89 -0.20 15.86
CA VAL A 71 -7.56 -0.36 17.28
C VAL A 71 -8.71 -1.04 18.07
N GLY A 72 -9.81 -1.39 17.39
CA GLY A 72 -10.90 -2.18 17.92
C GLY A 72 -10.66 -3.68 17.76
N THR A 73 -11.68 -4.45 18.08
CA THR A 73 -11.68 -5.92 17.93
C THR A 73 -12.42 -6.38 16.68
N GLU A 74 -12.85 -5.45 15.84
CA GLU A 74 -13.57 -5.77 14.60
C GLU A 74 -12.59 -6.16 13.49
N PHE A 75 -12.96 -7.18 12.73
CA PHE A 75 -12.26 -7.52 11.50
C PHE A 75 -12.33 -6.33 10.52
N THR A 76 -11.17 -5.84 10.13
CA THR A 76 -11.06 -4.65 9.27
C THR A 76 -10.05 -4.89 8.17
N VAL A 77 -10.50 -4.80 6.92
CA VAL A 77 -9.67 -4.92 5.71
C VAL A 77 -9.92 -3.72 4.82
N GLY A 78 -8.88 -3.27 4.15
CA GLY A 78 -8.92 -2.10 3.28
C GLY A 78 -8.90 -0.79 4.05
N MET A 79 -8.53 0.28 3.37
CA MET A 79 -8.48 1.64 3.93
C MET A 79 -8.75 2.66 2.84
N PRO A 80 -9.17 3.90 3.19
CA PRO A 80 -9.29 4.96 2.21
C PRO A 80 -7.96 5.18 1.48
N GLY A 81 -8.00 5.14 0.14
CA GLY A 81 -6.82 5.35 -0.71
C GLY A 81 -5.98 4.11 -1.02
N ASP A 82 -6.38 2.91 -0.57
CA ASP A 82 -5.65 1.65 -0.84
C ASP A 82 -5.81 1.09 -2.27
N GLY A 83 -6.39 1.86 -3.17
CA GLY A 83 -6.51 1.46 -4.57
C GLY A 83 -7.63 0.46 -4.85
N GLY A 84 -7.52 -0.22 -6.00
CA GLY A 84 -8.52 -1.17 -6.50
C GLY A 84 -8.30 -2.61 -6.07
N VAL A 85 -7.10 -2.96 -5.62
CA VAL A 85 -6.75 -4.29 -5.09
C VAL A 85 -6.23 -4.11 -3.68
N THR A 86 -6.66 -4.97 -2.77
CA THR A 86 -6.18 -5.01 -1.38
C THR A 86 -6.10 -6.46 -0.91
N TRP A 87 -5.38 -6.71 0.17
CA TRP A 87 -5.20 -8.07 0.65
C TRP A 87 -5.27 -8.15 2.18
N THR A 88 -5.44 -9.36 2.70
CA THR A 88 -5.38 -9.63 4.14
C THR A 88 -4.81 -11.00 4.44
N ARG A 89 -4.07 -11.08 5.55
CA ARG A 89 -3.63 -12.32 6.19
C ARG A 89 -4.39 -12.63 7.48
N GLN A 90 -5.44 -11.86 7.76
CA GLN A 90 -6.33 -12.12 8.90
C GLN A 90 -7.26 -13.30 8.66
N THR A 91 -7.15 -13.94 7.50
CA THR A 91 -7.90 -15.15 7.12
C THR A 91 -6.95 -16.28 6.76
N ASP A 92 -7.41 -17.51 6.93
CA ASP A 92 -6.76 -18.72 6.42
C ASP A 92 -7.73 -19.43 5.45
N PRO A 93 -7.37 -19.54 4.16
CA PRO A 93 -6.20 -18.95 3.50
C PRO A 93 -6.25 -17.42 3.42
N PRO A 94 -5.10 -16.73 3.15
CA PRO A 94 -5.06 -15.31 2.86
C PRO A 94 -5.93 -14.94 1.67
N ILE A 95 -6.43 -13.70 1.64
CA ILE A 95 -7.30 -13.23 0.57
C ILE A 95 -6.73 -11.97 -0.09
N VAL A 96 -6.83 -11.93 -1.43
CA VAL A 96 -6.68 -10.74 -2.26
C VAL A 96 -8.05 -10.34 -2.77
N PHE A 97 -8.47 -9.10 -2.54
CA PHE A 97 -9.74 -8.53 -2.99
C PHE A 97 -9.52 -7.64 -4.21
N VAL A 98 -10.27 -7.90 -5.27
CA VAL A 98 -10.37 -7.05 -6.45
C VAL A 98 -11.67 -6.25 -6.33
N LYS A 99 -11.55 -4.95 -6.07
CA LYS A 99 -12.70 -4.07 -5.80
C LYS A 99 -13.44 -3.71 -7.07
N ALA A 100 -14.75 -3.48 -6.97
CA ALA A 100 -15.60 -3.14 -8.11
C ALA A 100 -15.12 -1.90 -8.88
N ARG A 101 -14.42 -0.96 -8.21
CA ARG A 101 -13.82 0.23 -8.85
C ARG A 101 -12.77 -0.06 -9.92
N THR A 102 -12.27 -1.29 -9.99
CA THR A 102 -11.32 -1.72 -11.03
C THR A 102 -11.99 -2.05 -12.35
N GLU A 103 -13.33 -2.09 -12.41
CA GLU A 103 -14.07 -2.36 -13.63
C GLU A 103 -13.68 -1.36 -14.74
N GLY A 104 -13.32 -1.89 -15.91
CA GLY A 104 -12.85 -1.08 -17.04
C GLY A 104 -11.35 -0.73 -17.02
N SER A 105 -10.59 -1.17 -16.03
CA SER A 105 -9.13 -1.09 -16.07
C SER A 105 -8.57 -2.01 -17.17
N PRO A 106 -7.41 -1.66 -17.78
CA PRO A 106 -6.71 -2.59 -18.68
C PRO A 106 -6.40 -3.90 -17.95
N GLU A 107 -6.68 -5.02 -18.62
CA GLU A 107 -6.56 -6.36 -18.02
C GLU A 107 -5.14 -6.66 -17.53
N ASP A 108 -4.12 -6.39 -18.36
CA ASP A 108 -2.72 -6.61 -17.99
C ASP A 108 -2.31 -5.81 -16.74
N PHE A 109 -2.81 -4.58 -16.60
CA PHE A 109 -2.57 -3.75 -15.42
C PHE A 109 -3.28 -4.30 -14.17
N LEU A 110 -4.51 -4.77 -14.31
CA LEU A 110 -5.25 -5.38 -13.20
C LEU A 110 -4.59 -6.68 -12.74
N ASP A 111 -4.17 -7.51 -13.68
CA ASP A 111 -3.45 -8.75 -13.41
C ASP A 111 -2.13 -8.49 -12.69
N PHE A 112 -1.40 -7.43 -13.10
CA PHE A 112 -0.20 -6.99 -12.37
C PHE A 112 -0.54 -6.58 -10.93
N LEU A 113 -1.61 -5.80 -10.68
CA LEU A 113 -2.00 -5.42 -9.32
C LEU A 113 -2.37 -6.63 -8.44
N VAL A 114 -3.03 -7.64 -9.03
CA VAL A 114 -3.33 -8.90 -8.33
C VAL A 114 -2.03 -9.66 -8.03
N ALA A 115 -1.13 -9.77 -9.00
CA ALA A 115 0.17 -10.43 -8.81
C ALA A 115 1.02 -9.72 -7.76
N GLU A 116 1.02 -8.38 -7.74
CA GLU A 116 1.67 -7.58 -6.71
C GLU A 116 1.12 -7.88 -5.32
N ALA A 117 -0.22 -7.87 -5.15
CA ALA A 117 -0.85 -8.20 -3.89
C ALA A 117 -0.49 -9.63 -3.40
N LEU A 118 -0.39 -10.59 -4.32
CA LEU A 118 0.06 -11.96 -4.00
C LEU A 118 1.53 -12.00 -3.52
N VAL A 119 2.41 -11.15 -4.07
CA VAL A 119 3.78 -10.99 -3.58
C VAL A 119 3.78 -10.34 -2.20
N GLU A 120 3.00 -9.27 -2.00
CA GLU A 120 2.92 -8.56 -0.72
C GLU A 120 2.39 -9.45 0.42
N VAL A 121 1.42 -10.34 0.14
CA VAL A 121 0.93 -11.37 1.09
C VAL A 121 2.09 -12.24 1.62
N ALA A 122 3.08 -12.52 0.80
CA ALA A 122 4.23 -13.36 1.16
C ALA A 122 5.33 -12.62 1.94
N LEU A 123 5.31 -11.28 1.92
CA LEU A 123 6.33 -10.51 2.64
C LEU A 123 6.13 -10.63 4.16
N ASP A 124 7.25 -10.73 4.90
CA ASP A 124 7.24 -10.62 6.37
C ASP A 124 7.12 -9.14 6.79
N ARG A 125 6.02 -8.52 6.36
CA ARG A 125 5.68 -7.12 6.65
C ARG A 125 4.27 -7.04 7.24
N PRO A 126 3.98 -6.09 8.12
CA PRO A 126 2.60 -5.83 8.57
C PRO A 126 1.68 -5.56 7.38
N GLU A 127 0.42 -5.98 7.43
CA GLU A 127 -0.55 -5.70 6.36
C GLU A 127 -1.09 -4.25 6.39
N HIS A 128 -0.77 -3.48 7.44
CA HIS A 128 -1.26 -2.13 7.61
C HIS A 128 -0.15 -1.20 8.12
N PHE A 129 -0.14 0.06 7.69
CA PHE A 129 0.87 1.03 8.07
C PHE A 129 0.96 1.25 9.60
N LEU A 130 -0.11 1.04 10.37
CA LEU A 130 -0.05 1.09 11.83
C LEU A 130 0.89 0.05 12.41
N GLY A 131 0.90 -1.18 11.86
CA GLY A 131 1.85 -2.21 12.25
C GLY A 131 3.29 -1.89 11.82
N PHE A 132 3.46 -1.17 10.72
CA PHE A 132 4.77 -0.70 10.28
C PHE A 132 5.31 0.43 11.16
N PHE A 133 4.49 1.43 11.49
CA PHE A 133 4.90 2.56 12.31
C PHE A 133 4.86 2.27 13.81
N GLU A 134 3.96 1.44 14.28
CA GLU A 134 3.71 1.25 15.70
C GLU A 134 3.54 2.61 16.43
N GLY A 135 4.12 2.76 17.62
CA GLY A 135 4.13 4.03 18.35
C GLY A 135 4.78 5.21 17.60
N ARG A 136 5.60 4.93 16.57
CA ARG A 136 6.22 5.96 15.72
C ARG A 136 5.23 6.75 14.88
N TYR A 137 4.00 6.27 14.69
CA TYR A 137 2.96 7.06 14.01
C TYR A 137 2.65 8.36 14.75
N ARG A 138 2.69 8.36 16.08
CA ARG A 138 2.60 9.58 16.90
C ARG A 138 3.78 10.52 16.69
N ASP A 139 4.97 9.96 16.56
CA ASP A 139 6.19 10.74 16.30
C ASP A 139 6.13 11.38 14.90
N LEU A 140 5.62 10.67 13.90
CA LEU A 140 5.39 11.19 12.55
C LEU A 140 4.42 12.38 12.60
N ALA A 141 3.26 12.23 13.24
CA ALA A 141 2.29 13.31 13.40
C ALA A 141 2.89 14.55 14.08
N ALA A 142 3.65 14.35 15.16
CA ALA A 142 4.32 15.43 15.87
C ALA A 142 5.42 16.13 15.03
N ALA A 143 6.16 15.38 14.21
CA ALA A 143 7.23 15.90 13.36
C ALA A 143 6.68 16.74 12.19
N THR A 144 5.61 16.30 11.56
CA THR A 144 5.03 16.95 10.37
C THR A 144 4.11 18.11 10.72
N ARG A 145 3.31 17.96 11.79
CA ARG A 145 2.25 18.91 12.21
C ARG A 145 1.20 19.13 11.10
N LEU A 146 1.00 18.14 10.27
CA LEU A 146 -0.03 18.11 9.25
C LEU A 146 -1.41 17.89 9.90
N SER A 147 -2.48 18.09 9.11
CA SER A 147 -3.81 17.66 9.53
C SER A 147 -3.86 16.15 9.75
N PRO A 148 -4.82 15.62 10.53
CA PRO A 148 -4.95 14.17 10.70
C PRO A 148 -5.08 13.40 9.38
N ALA A 149 -5.82 13.93 8.40
CA ALA A 149 -5.99 13.32 7.08
C ALA A 149 -4.68 13.33 6.27
N ASP A 150 -3.97 14.47 6.25
CA ASP A 150 -2.70 14.60 5.55
C ASP A 150 -1.59 13.75 6.19
N THR A 151 -1.60 13.61 7.52
CA THR A 151 -0.67 12.73 8.24
C THR A 151 -0.92 11.27 7.88
N TYR A 152 -2.20 10.88 7.82
CA TYR A 152 -2.62 9.55 7.38
C TYR A 152 -2.13 9.28 5.95
N GLN A 153 -2.44 10.17 4.99
CA GLN A 153 -2.03 10.05 3.60
C GLN A 153 -0.51 9.89 3.46
N LEU A 154 0.25 10.72 4.18
CA LEU A 154 1.71 10.63 4.19
C LEU A 154 2.20 9.29 4.78
N ALA A 155 1.59 8.82 5.88
CA ALA A 155 1.99 7.56 6.51
C ALA A 155 1.75 6.35 5.58
N VAL A 156 0.61 6.32 4.89
CA VAL A 156 0.30 5.29 3.88
C VAL A 156 1.34 5.33 2.76
N ALA A 157 1.61 6.50 2.18
CA ALA A 157 2.61 6.64 1.12
C ALA A 157 4.01 6.17 1.55
N LEU A 158 4.44 6.50 2.77
CA LEU A 158 5.72 6.04 3.30
C LEU A 158 5.75 4.51 3.46
N TYR A 159 4.68 3.93 3.98
CA TYR A 159 4.56 2.48 4.11
C TYR A 159 4.61 1.79 2.74
N ASP A 160 3.87 2.29 1.74
CA ASP A 160 3.88 1.76 0.37
C ASP A 160 5.28 1.83 -0.26
N ALA A 161 6.02 2.92 -0.02
CA ALA A 161 7.42 2.99 -0.46
C ALA A 161 8.30 1.91 0.19
N SER A 162 8.07 1.61 1.47
CA SER A 162 8.80 0.54 2.16
C SER A 162 8.49 -0.84 1.57
N LEU A 163 7.22 -1.14 1.29
CA LEU A 163 6.83 -2.35 0.56
C LEU A 163 7.45 -2.37 -0.83
N GLY A 164 7.38 -1.26 -1.54
CA GLY A 164 7.92 -1.10 -2.89
C GLY A 164 9.41 -1.38 -2.99
N LEU A 165 10.21 -1.11 -1.95
CA LEU A 165 11.63 -1.47 -1.93
C LEU A 165 11.87 -2.99 -1.95
N ASP A 166 10.96 -3.77 -1.37
CA ASP A 166 11.05 -5.22 -1.35
C ASP A 166 10.42 -5.84 -2.62
N THR A 167 9.22 -5.40 -3.00
CA THR A 167 8.47 -5.97 -4.14
C THR A 167 9.14 -5.72 -5.48
N ARG A 168 9.75 -4.55 -5.70
CA ARG A 168 10.40 -4.21 -6.97
C ARG A 168 11.56 -5.15 -7.34
N GLU A 169 12.24 -5.73 -6.34
CA GLU A 169 13.29 -6.70 -6.61
C GLU A 169 12.71 -8.01 -7.17
N VAL A 170 11.52 -8.39 -6.71
CA VAL A 170 10.77 -9.52 -7.26
C VAL A 170 10.33 -9.21 -8.69
N PHE A 171 9.73 -8.03 -8.93
CA PHE A 171 9.21 -7.66 -10.26
C PHE A 171 10.31 -7.52 -11.31
N ARG A 172 11.50 -7.07 -10.93
CA ARG A 172 12.67 -7.07 -11.83
C ARG A 172 13.07 -8.45 -12.32
N GLY A 173 12.85 -9.48 -11.50
CA GLY A 173 13.13 -10.87 -11.88
C GLY A 173 12.07 -11.49 -12.80
N TRP A 174 10.95 -10.80 -13.06
CA TRP A 174 9.85 -11.32 -13.88
C TRP A 174 10.06 -11.17 -15.39
N ASP A 175 11.11 -10.49 -15.83
CA ASP A 175 11.41 -10.27 -17.25
C ASP A 175 11.48 -11.58 -18.07
N GLU A 176 11.99 -12.66 -17.47
CA GLU A 176 12.06 -13.98 -18.10
C GLU A 176 10.90 -14.91 -17.70
N GLU A 177 10.41 -14.83 -16.45
CA GLU A 177 9.44 -15.79 -15.90
C GLU A 177 8.00 -15.37 -16.18
N PHE A 178 7.68 -14.09 -16.01
CA PHE A 178 6.34 -13.51 -16.19
C PHE A 178 6.37 -12.22 -17.02
N PRO A 179 6.82 -12.29 -18.28
CA PRO A 179 7.13 -11.09 -19.08
C PRO A 179 5.94 -10.14 -19.25
N ARG A 180 4.71 -10.64 -19.36
CA ARG A 180 3.52 -9.79 -19.47
C ARG A 180 3.31 -8.95 -18.20
N LEU A 181 3.48 -9.53 -17.01
CA LEU A 181 3.37 -8.82 -15.73
C LEU A 181 4.52 -7.83 -15.54
N HIS A 182 5.74 -8.21 -15.96
CA HIS A 182 6.88 -7.30 -15.98
C HIS A 182 6.64 -6.10 -16.88
N ASP A 183 6.15 -6.30 -18.11
CA ASP A 183 5.83 -5.23 -19.04
C ASP A 183 4.76 -4.29 -18.49
N ALA A 184 3.72 -4.81 -17.82
CA ALA A 184 2.69 -4.01 -17.16
C ALA A 184 3.26 -3.15 -16.02
N TRP A 185 4.19 -3.69 -15.23
CA TRP A 185 4.91 -2.94 -14.18
C TRP A 185 5.78 -1.83 -14.77
N VAL A 186 6.53 -2.11 -15.84
CA VAL A 186 7.36 -1.13 -16.54
C VAL A 186 6.50 -0.01 -17.14
N ASP A 187 5.42 -0.37 -17.85
CA ASP A 187 4.50 0.59 -18.48
C ASP A 187 3.83 1.52 -17.46
N ALA A 188 3.45 1.00 -16.28
CA ALA A 188 2.94 1.82 -15.19
C ALA A 188 3.99 2.82 -14.69
N GLY A 189 5.25 2.41 -14.55
CA GLY A 189 6.36 3.28 -14.20
C GLY A 189 6.63 4.36 -15.24
N GLU A 190 6.66 4.01 -16.53
CA GLU A 190 6.88 4.96 -17.63
C GLU A 190 5.81 6.05 -17.68
N ARG A 191 4.55 5.71 -17.37
CA ARG A 191 3.46 6.70 -17.28
C ARG A 191 3.61 7.63 -16.08
N LEU A 192 4.22 7.17 -14.99
CA LEU A 192 4.43 7.95 -13.78
C LEU A 192 5.62 8.91 -13.90
N GLN A 193 6.70 8.51 -14.59
CA GLN A 193 7.97 9.26 -14.67
C GLN A 193 7.83 10.75 -15.04
N PRO A 194 7.01 11.16 -16.03
CA PRO A 194 6.87 12.58 -16.36
C PRO A 194 6.26 13.41 -15.22
N ARG A 195 5.38 12.81 -14.39
CA ARG A 195 4.74 13.49 -13.27
C ARG A 195 5.72 13.75 -12.12
N LEU A 196 6.69 12.84 -11.91
CA LEU A 196 7.68 12.98 -10.85
C LEU A 196 8.57 14.20 -11.04
N SER A 197 8.95 14.52 -12.27
CA SER A 197 9.80 15.66 -12.63
C SER A 197 9.21 17.00 -12.19
N ASP A 198 7.90 17.14 -12.21
CA ASP A 198 7.19 18.38 -11.90
C ASP A 198 6.85 18.56 -10.42
N LEU A 199 6.92 17.48 -9.61
CA LEU A 199 6.52 17.49 -8.20
C LEU A 199 7.15 18.61 -7.35
N PRO A 200 8.47 18.89 -7.41
CA PRO A 200 9.06 19.96 -6.60
C PRO A 200 8.46 21.32 -6.89
N ARG A 201 8.19 21.61 -8.17
CA ARG A 201 7.57 22.85 -8.61
C ARG A 201 6.08 22.92 -8.21
N GLU A 202 5.36 21.82 -8.33
CA GLU A 202 3.94 21.75 -7.96
C GLU A 202 3.75 21.96 -6.46
N VAL A 203 4.56 21.33 -5.62
CA VAL A 203 4.55 21.54 -4.16
C VAL A 203 4.91 22.99 -3.82
N ALA A 204 5.99 23.53 -4.40
CA ALA A 204 6.43 24.90 -4.14
C ALA A 204 5.38 25.96 -4.55
N THR A 205 4.54 25.66 -5.53
CA THR A 205 3.47 26.58 -6.00
C THR A 205 2.12 26.28 -5.35
N GLY A 206 2.00 25.28 -4.48
CA GLY A 206 0.74 24.88 -3.85
C GLY A 206 -0.26 24.21 -4.79
N ARG A 207 0.18 23.77 -5.98
CA ARG A 207 -0.68 23.03 -6.95
C ARG A 207 -0.94 21.61 -6.50
N THR A 208 0.01 21.03 -5.79
CA THR A 208 -0.08 19.69 -5.20
C THR A 208 0.31 19.80 -3.73
N SER A 209 -0.44 19.18 -2.82
CA SER A 209 -0.08 19.11 -1.41
C SER A 209 1.14 18.21 -1.22
N PHE A 210 1.88 18.42 -0.13
CA PHE A 210 3.04 17.57 0.16
C PHE A 210 2.68 16.09 0.32
N PRO A 211 1.58 15.70 1.03
CA PRO A 211 1.16 14.29 1.10
C PRO A 211 0.80 13.70 -0.27
N ALA A 212 0.08 14.43 -1.11
CA ALA A 212 -0.25 13.95 -2.47
C ALA A 212 1.00 13.81 -3.36
N ALA A 213 2.00 14.69 -3.19
CA ALA A 213 3.28 14.54 -3.86
C ALA A 213 4.06 13.31 -3.33
N ALA A 214 3.95 13.03 -2.02
CA ALA A 214 4.56 11.85 -1.41
C ALA A 214 3.97 10.54 -1.98
N GLU A 215 2.66 10.45 -2.19
CA GLU A 215 2.04 9.27 -2.82
C GLU A 215 2.64 9.00 -4.21
N LEU A 216 2.72 10.02 -5.05
CA LEU A 216 3.31 9.87 -6.39
C LEU A 216 4.79 9.50 -6.34
N ALA A 217 5.55 10.12 -5.45
CA ALA A 217 6.96 9.86 -5.29
C ALA A 217 7.23 8.45 -4.73
N CYS A 218 6.43 7.99 -3.77
CA CYS A 218 6.52 6.66 -3.19
C CYS A 218 6.14 5.57 -4.21
N ALA A 219 5.13 5.82 -5.04
CA ALA A 219 4.87 4.97 -6.22
C ALA A 219 6.08 4.91 -7.16
N GLY A 220 6.80 6.04 -7.34
CA GLY A 220 8.07 6.07 -8.10
C GLY A 220 9.16 5.17 -7.50
N VAL A 221 9.27 5.11 -6.17
CA VAL A 221 10.20 4.20 -5.47
C VAL A 221 9.90 2.74 -5.80
N LYS A 222 8.63 2.35 -5.79
CA LYS A 222 8.16 1.01 -6.14
C LYS A 222 8.53 0.60 -7.57
N HIS A 223 8.51 1.54 -8.50
CA HIS A 223 8.92 1.31 -9.89
C HIS A 223 10.43 1.51 -10.13
N GLY A 224 11.20 1.87 -9.10
CA GLY A 224 12.65 2.12 -9.25
C GLY A 224 12.98 3.31 -10.13
N LEU A 225 12.12 4.33 -10.17
CA LEU A 225 12.25 5.53 -10.97
C LEU A 225 13.16 6.57 -10.30
N ASP A 226 13.62 7.55 -11.06
CA ASP A 226 14.34 8.70 -10.50
C ASP A 226 13.35 9.61 -9.76
N VAL A 227 13.43 9.59 -8.44
CA VAL A 227 12.51 10.30 -7.55
C VAL A 227 13.15 11.59 -7.05
N PRO A 228 12.47 12.77 -7.21
CA PRO A 228 13.06 14.06 -6.85
C PRO A 228 13.22 14.24 -5.32
N THR A 229 14.14 15.12 -4.95
CA THR A 229 14.29 15.58 -3.55
C THR A 229 12.99 16.25 -3.06
N PRO A 230 12.54 15.99 -1.81
CA PRO A 230 13.22 15.24 -0.75
C PRO A 230 12.94 13.73 -0.77
N PHE A 231 12.08 13.25 -1.64
CA PHE A 231 11.56 11.87 -1.65
C PHE A 231 12.61 10.83 -2.09
N GLY A 232 13.60 11.20 -2.91
CA GLY A 232 14.66 10.29 -3.32
C GLY A 232 15.47 9.68 -2.15
N ALA A 233 15.41 10.30 -0.97
CA ALA A 233 15.97 9.71 0.24
C ALA A 233 15.22 8.46 0.73
N LEU A 234 14.00 8.22 0.26
CA LEU A 234 13.21 7.03 0.56
C LEU A 234 13.58 5.84 -0.36
N ASP A 235 14.32 6.08 -1.44
CA ASP A 235 14.85 5.02 -2.30
C ASP A 235 16.27 4.65 -1.87
N THR A 236 16.40 4.06 -0.68
CA THR A 236 17.70 3.70 -0.10
C THR A 236 17.63 2.43 0.72
N GLU A 237 18.77 1.70 0.80
CA GLU A 237 18.93 0.58 1.74
C GLU A 237 18.68 1.00 3.19
N ALA A 238 19.11 2.22 3.56
CA ALA A 238 18.89 2.74 4.90
C ALA A 238 17.39 2.86 5.24
N TYR A 239 16.54 3.18 4.27
CA TYR A 239 15.09 3.15 4.49
C TYR A 239 14.56 1.73 4.60
N ARG A 240 15.03 0.81 3.77
CA ARG A 240 14.69 -0.62 3.85
C ARG A 240 15.04 -1.20 5.22
N ASP A 241 16.24 -0.90 5.74
CA ASP A 241 16.77 -1.49 6.98
C ASP A 241 16.15 -0.90 8.25
N HIS A 242 15.83 0.40 8.24
CA HIS A 242 15.38 1.13 9.43
C HIS A 242 13.90 1.52 9.40
N GLY A 243 13.18 1.29 8.29
CA GLY A 243 11.73 1.43 8.18
C GLY A 243 11.16 2.71 8.80
N ALA A 244 10.26 2.54 9.76
CA ALA A 244 9.56 3.63 10.42
C ALA A 244 10.48 4.65 11.13
N ASP A 245 11.59 4.22 11.72
CA ASP A 245 12.55 5.12 12.37
C ASP A 245 13.19 6.07 11.36
N TYR A 246 13.55 5.54 10.20
CA TYR A 246 14.06 6.35 9.09
C TYR A 246 13.00 7.31 8.57
N ALA A 247 11.77 6.81 8.32
CA ALA A 247 10.64 7.61 7.83
C ALA A 247 10.36 8.83 8.74
N VAL A 248 10.30 8.63 10.06
CA VAL A 248 10.08 9.71 11.04
C VAL A 248 11.23 10.70 11.04
N THR A 249 12.47 10.21 10.96
CA THR A 249 13.66 11.08 10.91
C THR A 249 13.71 11.90 9.63
N TRP A 250 13.40 11.29 8.50
CA TRP A 250 13.27 11.94 7.20
C TRP A 250 12.17 13.01 7.23
N ALA A 251 10.98 12.66 7.72
CA ALA A 251 9.86 13.59 7.83
C ALA A 251 10.22 14.81 8.70
N ARG A 252 10.84 14.59 9.86
CA ARG A 252 11.28 15.69 10.74
C ARG A 252 12.21 16.67 10.02
N LYS A 253 13.27 16.16 9.40
CA LYS A 253 14.24 16.98 8.66
C LYS A 253 13.61 17.73 7.48
N THR A 254 12.71 17.05 6.76
CA THR A 254 12.02 17.64 5.61
C THR A 254 11.09 18.76 6.03
N PHE A 255 10.24 18.53 7.03
CA PHE A 255 9.29 19.55 7.50
C PHE A 255 9.94 20.69 8.29
N GLU A 256 11.12 20.48 8.90
CA GLU A 256 11.93 21.57 9.42
C GLU A 256 12.37 22.52 8.30
N LYS A 257 12.92 21.99 7.21
CA LYS A 257 13.32 22.77 6.04
C LYS A 257 12.19 23.50 5.32
N LEU A 258 11.00 22.87 5.27
CA LEU A 258 9.83 23.50 4.63
C LEU A 258 9.25 24.67 5.43
N ARG A 259 9.63 24.79 6.71
CA ARG A 259 9.22 25.90 7.59
C ARG A 259 10.24 27.05 7.68
N GLU A 260 11.46 26.86 7.18
CA GLU A 260 12.48 27.90 7.03
C GLU A 260 12.18 28.84 5.85
#